data_7ed1117fff755285955664015208bf44
#
_entry.id   7ed1117fff755285955664015208bf44
#
_cell.length_a   1.000
_cell.length_b   1.000
_cell.length_c   1.000
_cell.angle_alpha   90.00
_cell.angle_beta   90.00
_cell.angle_gamma   90.00
#
_symmetry.space_group_name_H-M   'P 1'
#
loop_
_entity.id
_entity.type
_entity.pdbx_description
1 polymer ?
#
loop_
_entity_poly.entity_id
_entity_poly.type
_entity_poly.pdbx_seq_one_letter_code
_entity_poly.pdbx_strand_id
1 'polypeptide(L)'
;VFQDSISAVNPRKTVREILREPMRHLLSLKKSEQLARASEMLKAVDLDDSVLDKRPPQLSGGQLQRVCLARALAVEPKLLILDEAVSNLDLVLQAGVIRLLKKLQQQFGTACLFITHDLRLVERFCQRVMVMDNGQIVETQVVGEKLTFSSDAGRVLQNAVLPAFPVRRRTTEKV
;
A
#
# COMPACT_ATOMS: atom_id res chain seq x y z
N VAL A 1 2.36 2.98 -6.29
CA VAL A 1 1.08 3.46 -5.71
C VAL A 1 1.41 4.54 -4.71
N PHE A 2 0.81 5.71 -4.88
CA PHE A 2 1.11 6.91 -4.07
C PHE A 2 0.15 7.01 -2.88
N GLN A 3 0.55 7.82 -1.90
CA GLN A 3 -0.21 8.13 -0.69
C GLN A 3 -1.59 8.70 -1.00
N ASP A 4 -1.68 9.67 -1.93
CA ASP A 4 -2.92 10.27 -2.35
C ASP A 4 -3.45 9.62 -3.64
N SER A 5 -4.45 8.75 -3.47
CA SER A 5 -5.11 8.07 -4.58
C SER A 5 -5.92 9.02 -5.47
N ILE A 6 -6.34 10.19 -4.94
CA ILE A 6 -7.14 11.17 -5.70
C ILE A 6 -6.26 11.88 -6.73
N SER A 7 -5.08 12.35 -6.30
CA SER A 7 -4.13 13.01 -7.19
C SER A 7 -3.46 12.04 -8.18
N ALA A 8 -3.48 10.74 -7.87
CA ALA A 8 -2.87 9.70 -8.71
C ALA A 8 -3.66 9.38 -9.98
N VAL A 9 -4.89 9.88 -10.15
CA VAL A 9 -5.77 9.57 -11.28
C VAL A 9 -6.42 10.84 -11.85
N ASN A 10 -6.77 10.81 -13.13
CA ASN A 10 -7.54 11.90 -13.74
C ASN A 10 -9.03 11.76 -13.33
N PRO A 11 -9.61 12.74 -12.60
CA PRO A 11 -10.97 12.64 -12.10
C PRO A 11 -12.06 12.67 -13.19
N ARG A 12 -11.70 13.02 -14.43
CA ARG A 12 -12.62 13.05 -15.59
C ARG A 12 -12.70 11.70 -16.30
N LYS A 13 -11.73 10.78 -16.09
CA LYS A 13 -11.72 9.45 -16.68
C LYS A 13 -12.56 8.48 -15.86
N THR A 14 -13.18 7.51 -16.55
CA THR A 14 -13.84 6.37 -15.90
C THR A 14 -12.79 5.38 -15.36
N VAL A 15 -13.20 4.53 -14.41
CA VAL A 15 -12.34 3.43 -13.90
C VAL A 15 -11.84 2.56 -15.06
N ARG A 16 -12.70 2.25 -16.01
CA ARG A 16 -12.36 1.52 -17.25
C ARG A 16 -11.20 2.17 -18.00
N GLU A 17 -11.24 3.48 -18.18
CA GLU A 17 -10.18 4.22 -18.87
C GLU A 17 -8.89 4.27 -18.05
N ILE A 18 -9.01 4.47 -16.72
CA ILE A 18 -7.88 4.48 -15.79
C ILE A 18 -7.13 3.15 -15.79
N LEU A 19 -7.84 2.02 -15.75
CA LEU A 19 -7.24 0.69 -15.75
C LEU A 19 -6.59 0.35 -17.10
N ARG A 20 -7.22 0.76 -18.22
CA ARG A 20 -6.73 0.46 -19.56
C ARG A 20 -5.53 1.32 -19.99
N GLU A 21 -5.36 2.49 -19.41
CA GLU A 21 -4.30 3.43 -19.79
C GLU A 21 -2.89 2.79 -19.76
N PRO A 22 -2.42 2.20 -18.66
CA PRO A 22 -1.10 1.55 -18.64
C PRO A 22 -1.04 0.33 -19.57
N MET A 23 -2.10 -0.46 -19.68
CA MET A 23 -2.13 -1.61 -20.59
C MET A 23 -1.98 -1.19 -22.05
N ARG A 24 -2.61 -0.07 -22.44
CA ARG A 24 -2.51 0.45 -23.82
C ARG A 24 -1.10 0.93 -24.19
N HIS A 25 -0.35 1.45 -23.19
CA HIS A 25 0.98 2.01 -23.43
C HIS A 25 2.12 1.01 -23.21
N LEU A 26 1.93 0.03 -22.35
CA LEU A 26 2.99 -0.90 -21.92
C LEU A 26 2.79 -2.33 -22.42
N LEU A 27 1.55 -2.69 -22.83
CA LEU A 27 1.23 -4.04 -23.31
C LEU A 27 0.61 -3.98 -24.70
N SER A 28 0.95 -4.95 -25.54
CA SER A 28 0.38 -5.08 -26.92
C SER A 28 -0.96 -5.82 -26.91
N LEU A 29 -1.88 -5.45 -26.01
CA LEU A 29 -3.19 -6.10 -25.85
C LEU A 29 -4.25 -5.45 -26.73
N LYS A 30 -5.11 -6.26 -27.35
CA LYS A 30 -6.32 -5.79 -28.03
C LYS A 30 -7.32 -5.18 -27.04
N LYS A 31 -8.25 -4.35 -27.52
CA LYS A 31 -9.24 -3.66 -26.69
C LYS A 31 -10.10 -4.63 -25.87
N SER A 32 -10.47 -5.76 -26.43
CA SER A 32 -11.23 -6.81 -25.72
C SER A 32 -10.44 -7.44 -24.58
N GLU A 33 -9.16 -7.73 -24.80
CA GLU A 33 -8.24 -8.30 -23.82
C GLU A 33 -8.00 -7.30 -22.65
N GLN A 34 -7.83 -6.01 -22.98
CA GLN A 34 -7.72 -4.95 -21.96
C GLN A 34 -8.96 -4.88 -21.08
N LEU A 35 -10.16 -5.06 -21.63
CA LEU A 35 -11.41 -5.04 -20.87
C LEU A 35 -11.54 -6.27 -19.95
N ALA A 36 -11.24 -7.46 -20.48
CA ALA A 36 -11.22 -8.69 -19.70
C ALA A 36 -10.21 -8.58 -18.52
N ARG A 37 -9.02 -8.06 -18.81
CA ARG A 37 -7.99 -7.84 -17.81
C ARG A 37 -8.40 -6.80 -16.75
N ALA A 38 -9.08 -5.71 -17.15
CA ALA A 38 -9.58 -4.72 -16.21
C ALA A 38 -10.60 -5.34 -15.23
N SER A 39 -11.53 -6.17 -15.72
CA SER A 39 -12.48 -6.90 -14.88
C SER A 39 -11.79 -7.89 -13.94
N GLU A 40 -10.79 -8.64 -14.43
CA GLU A 40 -9.99 -9.54 -13.61
C GLU A 40 -9.28 -8.79 -12.46
N MET A 41 -8.65 -7.66 -12.78
CA MET A 41 -7.94 -6.86 -11.77
C MET A 41 -8.89 -6.23 -10.75
N LEU A 42 -10.09 -5.83 -11.14
CA LEU A 42 -11.09 -5.35 -10.17
C LEU A 42 -11.49 -6.46 -9.19
N LYS A 43 -11.77 -7.66 -9.69
CA LYS A 43 -12.08 -8.82 -8.84
C LYS A 43 -10.94 -9.19 -7.91
N ALA A 44 -9.67 -9.09 -8.38
CA ALA A 44 -8.50 -9.35 -7.55
C ALA A 44 -8.39 -8.39 -6.36
N VAL A 45 -8.87 -7.15 -6.52
CA VAL A 45 -8.90 -6.13 -5.44
C VAL A 45 -10.26 -6.04 -4.72
N ASP A 46 -11.09 -7.08 -4.82
CA ASP A 46 -12.42 -7.19 -4.20
C ASP A 46 -13.37 -6.03 -4.61
N LEU A 47 -13.35 -5.68 -5.90
CA LEU A 47 -14.33 -4.80 -6.55
C LEU A 47 -15.02 -5.56 -7.69
N ASP A 48 -16.27 -5.22 -7.94
CA ASP A 48 -17.03 -5.77 -9.07
C ASP A 48 -17.02 -4.81 -10.28
N ASP A 49 -17.51 -5.31 -11.41
CA ASP A 49 -17.53 -4.56 -12.68
C ASP A 49 -18.47 -3.35 -12.68
N SER A 50 -19.36 -3.18 -11.68
CA SER A 50 -20.26 -2.04 -11.57
C SER A 50 -19.51 -0.71 -11.38
N VAL A 51 -18.25 -0.79 -10.96
CA VAL A 51 -17.39 0.41 -10.80
C VAL A 51 -16.73 0.86 -12.11
N LEU A 52 -16.74 0.04 -13.17
CA LEU A 52 -16.00 0.32 -14.42
C LEU A 52 -16.39 1.65 -15.06
N ASP A 53 -17.66 2.01 -15.04
CA ASP A 53 -18.18 3.22 -15.67
C ASP A 53 -18.27 4.41 -14.69
N LYS A 54 -17.93 4.20 -13.41
CA LYS A 54 -17.82 5.28 -12.43
C LYS A 54 -16.55 6.10 -12.65
N ARG A 55 -16.60 7.35 -12.19
CA ARG A 55 -15.45 8.27 -12.12
C ARG A 55 -14.93 8.37 -10.69
N PRO A 56 -13.66 8.76 -10.46
CA PRO A 56 -13.08 8.90 -9.14
C PRO A 56 -13.95 9.60 -8.09
N PRO A 57 -14.64 10.73 -8.39
CA PRO A 57 -15.52 11.37 -7.41
C PRO A 57 -16.76 10.57 -6.97
N GLN A 58 -17.08 9.48 -7.69
CA GLN A 58 -18.22 8.60 -7.40
C GLN A 58 -17.81 7.36 -6.57
N LEU A 59 -16.53 7.27 -6.21
CA LEU A 59 -15.97 6.17 -5.44
C LEU A 59 -15.64 6.61 -4.01
N SER A 60 -15.74 5.68 -3.05
CA SER A 60 -15.15 5.91 -1.73
C SER A 60 -13.63 5.94 -1.82
N GLY A 61 -12.94 6.56 -0.84
CA GLY A 61 -11.48 6.58 -0.80
C GLY A 61 -10.86 5.18 -0.87
N GLY A 62 -11.43 4.21 -0.14
CA GLY A 62 -10.99 2.82 -0.19
C GLY A 62 -11.25 2.14 -1.54
N GLN A 63 -12.35 2.44 -2.22
CA GLN A 63 -12.59 1.95 -3.58
C GLN A 63 -11.58 2.55 -4.57
N LEU A 64 -11.32 3.85 -4.50
CA LEU A 64 -10.37 4.51 -5.38
C LEU A 64 -8.95 3.96 -5.17
N GLN A 65 -8.54 3.73 -3.92
CA GLN A 65 -7.26 3.11 -3.62
C GLN A 65 -7.12 1.71 -4.23
N ARG A 66 -8.18 0.88 -4.14
CA ARG A 66 -8.21 -0.44 -4.79
C ARG A 66 -8.14 -0.35 -6.30
N VAL A 67 -8.79 0.66 -6.91
CA VAL A 67 -8.64 0.95 -8.35
C VAL A 67 -7.19 1.31 -8.70
N CYS A 68 -6.50 2.12 -7.88
CA CYS A 68 -5.09 2.43 -8.08
C CYS A 68 -4.19 1.19 -7.98
N LEU A 69 -4.48 0.27 -7.05
CA LEU A 69 -3.79 -1.03 -6.96
C LEU A 69 -4.07 -1.90 -8.20
N ALA A 70 -5.33 -2.03 -8.61
CA ALA A 70 -5.72 -2.77 -9.81
C ALA A 70 -5.02 -2.22 -11.07
N ARG A 71 -4.93 -0.88 -11.21
CA ARG A 71 -4.20 -0.22 -12.29
C ARG A 71 -2.72 -0.60 -12.32
N ALA A 72 -2.07 -0.60 -11.15
CA ALA A 72 -0.66 -0.94 -11.05
C ALA A 72 -0.40 -2.41 -11.38
N LEU A 73 -1.30 -3.32 -10.99
CA LEU A 73 -1.19 -4.76 -11.23
C LEU A 73 -1.58 -5.17 -12.65
N ALA A 74 -2.36 -4.34 -13.36
CA ALA A 74 -2.86 -4.64 -14.70
C ALA A 74 -1.76 -4.91 -15.74
N VAL A 75 -0.53 -4.43 -15.50
CA VAL A 75 0.64 -4.61 -16.35
C VAL A 75 1.61 -5.70 -15.85
N GLU A 76 1.20 -6.52 -14.89
CA GLU A 76 1.98 -7.62 -14.30
C GLU A 76 3.38 -7.20 -13.85
N PRO A 77 3.48 -6.20 -12.96
CA PRO A 77 4.79 -5.70 -12.55
C PRO A 77 5.54 -6.75 -11.72
N LYS A 78 6.85 -6.88 -11.94
CA LYS A 78 7.72 -7.69 -11.07
C LYS A 78 7.93 -7.05 -9.69
N LEU A 79 7.85 -5.72 -9.61
CA LEU A 79 8.02 -4.93 -8.39
C LEU A 79 6.89 -3.90 -8.29
N LEU A 80 6.20 -3.90 -7.14
CA LEU A 80 5.19 -2.90 -6.78
C LEU A 80 5.74 -2.00 -5.68
N ILE A 81 5.86 -0.70 -5.97
CA ILE A 81 6.28 0.31 -5.00
C ILE A 81 5.03 0.91 -4.36
N LEU A 82 4.95 0.84 -3.04
CA LEU A 82 3.87 1.31 -2.18
C LEU A 82 4.41 2.43 -1.31
N ASP A 83 4.27 3.67 -1.79
CA ASP A 83 4.79 4.86 -1.12
C ASP A 83 3.69 5.47 -0.25
N GLU A 84 3.82 5.27 1.06
CA GLU A 84 2.84 5.68 2.09
C GLU A 84 1.38 5.32 1.76
N ALA A 85 1.19 4.24 1.00
CA ALA A 85 -0.10 3.89 0.38
C ALA A 85 -1.24 3.61 1.39
N VAL A 86 -0.96 3.51 2.68
CA VAL A 86 -1.96 3.23 3.73
C VAL A 86 -1.89 4.19 4.92
N SER A 87 -0.99 5.17 4.91
CA SER A 87 -0.75 6.07 6.06
C SER A 87 -1.98 6.93 6.44
N ASN A 88 -2.82 7.29 5.47
CA ASN A 88 -4.01 8.12 5.69
C ASN A 88 -5.30 7.32 5.98
N LEU A 89 -5.19 6.01 6.19
CA LEU A 89 -6.35 5.16 6.48
C LEU A 89 -6.48 4.91 7.99
N ASP A 90 -7.70 4.72 8.46
CA ASP A 90 -7.92 4.20 9.80
C ASP A 90 -7.40 2.76 9.95
N LEU A 91 -7.20 2.30 11.18
CA LEU A 91 -6.60 0.99 11.48
C LEU A 91 -7.36 -0.20 10.87
N VAL A 92 -8.67 -0.10 10.72
CA VAL A 92 -9.50 -1.18 10.16
C VAL A 92 -9.28 -1.26 8.65
N LEU A 93 -9.30 -0.12 7.98
CA LEU A 93 -9.02 -0.02 6.54
C LEU A 93 -7.58 -0.40 6.22
N GLN A 94 -6.60 0.04 7.01
CA GLN A 94 -5.21 -0.39 6.88
C GLN A 94 -5.07 -1.91 6.91
N ALA A 95 -5.68 -2.57 7.93
CA ALA A 95 -5.63 -4.02 8.04
C ALA A 95 -6.28 -4.72 6.84
N GLY A 96 -7.33 -4.15 6.28
CA GLY A 96 -7.99 -4.63 5.06
C GLY A 96 -7.06 -4.56 3.85
N VAL A 97 -6.39 -3.42 3.65
CA VAL A 97 -5.45 -3.23 2.53
C VAL A 97 -4.22 -4.13 2.67
N ILE A 98 -3.66 -4.30 3.87
CA ILE A 98 -2.53 -5.21 4.09
C ILE A 98 -2.90 -6.66 3.78
N ARG A 99 -4.09 -7.13 4.18
CA ARG A 99 -4.56 -8.47 3.80
C ARG A 99 -4.70 -8.62 2.29
N LEU A 100 -5.26 -7.61 1.63
CA LEU A 100 -5.38 -7.57 0.17
C LEU A 100 -4.00 -7.64 -0.50
N LEU A 101 -3.03 -6.84 -0.05
CA LEU A 101 -1.66 -6.85 -0.60
C LEU A 101 -0.98 -8.22 -0.43
N LYS A 102 -1.14 -8.90 0.72
CA LYS A 102 -0.64 -10.26 0.91
C LYS A 102 -1.25 -11.26 -0.07
N LYS A 103 -2.58 -11.20 -0.25
CA LYS A 103 -3.30 -12.02 -1.22
C LYS A 103 -2.76 -11.80 -2.65
N LEU A 104 -2.61 -10.53 -3.04
CA LEU A 104 -2.12 -10.13 -4.36
C LEU A 104 -0.66 -10.56 -4.59
N GLN A 105 0.20 -10.42 -3.57
CA GLN A 105 1.58 -10.88 -3.62
C GLN A 105 1.67 -12.40 -3.85
N GLN A 106 0.84 -13.17 -3.15
CA GLN A 106 0.77 -14.63 -3.33
C GLN A 106 0.22 -15.03 -4.70
N GLN A 107 -0.81 -14.31 -5.17
CA GLN A 107 -1.49 -14.61 -6.44
C GLN A 107 -0.62 -14.27 -7.66
N PHE A 108 0.08 -13.14 -7.64
CA PHE A 108 0.80 -12.61 -8.79
C PHE A 108 2.33 -12.76 -8.69
N GLY A 109 2.86 -13.21 -7.55
CA GLY A 109 4.31 -13.34 -7.33
C GLY A 109 5.07 -12.02 -7.40
N THR A 110 4.38 -10.87 -7.26
CA THR A 110 4.95 -9.54 -7.36
C THR A 110 5.73 -9.20 -6.10
N ALA A 111 6.99 -8.78 -6.23
CA ALA A 111 7.74 -8.23 -5.10
C ALA A 111 7.15 -6.87 -4.68
N CYS A 112 7.14 -6.58 -3.38
CA CYS A 112 6.65 -5.29 -2.86
C CYS A 112 7.77 -4.52 -2.15
N LEU A 113 7.96 -3.27 -2.54
CA LEU A 113 8.74 -2.29 -1.80
C LEU A 113 7.77 -1.34 -1.08
N PHE A 114 7.74 -1.44 0.25
CA PHE A 114 6.81 -0.70 1.09
C PHE A 114 7.56 0.45 1.78
N ILE A 115 7.21 1.69 1.46
CA ILE A 115 7.78 2.89 2.08
C ILE A 115 6.78 3.38 3.12
N THR A 116 7.20 3.44 4.37
CA THR A 116 6.34 3.86 5.49
C THR A 116 7.18 4.28 6.70
N HIS A 117 6.60 5.10 7.55
CA HIS A 117 7.13 5.41 8.88
C HIS A 117 6.45 4.58 10.00
N ASP A 118 5.44 3.77 9.67
CA ASP A 118 4.71 2.94 10.64
C ASP A 118 5.33 1.54 10.75
N LEU A 119 6.13 1.32 11.79
CA LEU A 119 6.80 0.03 12.03
C LEU A 119 5.82 -1.12 12.28
N ARG A 120 4.58 -0.86 12.75
CA ARG A 120 3.55 -1.90 12.92
C ARG A 120 3.14 -2.51 11.58
N LEU A 121 3.16 -1.72 10.51
CA LEU A 121 2.92 -2.22 9.16
C LEU A 121 4.10 -3.06 8.67
N VAL A 122 5.33 -2.62 8.95
CA VAL A 122 6.57 -3.35 8.60
C VAL A 122 6.55 -4.76 9.23
N GLU A 123 6.29 -4.86 10.54
CA GLU A 123 6.22 -6.15 11.27
C GLU A 123 5.14 -7.09 10.70
N ARG A 124 4.02 -6.53 10.23
CA ARG A 124 2.90 -7.31 9.72
C ARG A 124 3.03 -7.75 8.28
N PHE A 125 3.78 -7.03 7.47
CA PHE A 125 3.79 -7.21 6.01
C PHE A 125 5.16 -7.58 5.44
N CYS A 126 6.24 -6.99 5.95
CA CYS A 126 7.56 -7.09 5.34
C CYS A 126 8.38 -8.26 5.88
N GLN A 127 9.29 -8.79 5.05
CA GLN A 127 10.30 -9.78 5.45
C GLN A 127 11.64 -9.14 5.81
N ARG A 128 11.90 -7.95 5.24
CA ARG A 128 13.11 -7.17 5.47
C ARG A 128 12.75 -5.72 5.64
N VAL A 129 13.51 -5.01 6.45
CA VAL A 129 13.40 -3.57 6.66
C VAL A 129 14.73 -2.90 6.40
N MET A 130 14.67 -1.73 5.76
CA MET A 130 15.81 -0.83 5.56
C MET A 130 15.43 0.52 6.16
N VAL A 131 16.26 1.04 7.05
CA VAL A 131 16.13 2.40 7.59
C VAL A 131 16.91 3.34 6.71
N MET A 132 16.22 4.38 6.24
CA MET A 132 16.83 5.44 5.43
C MET A 132 16.88 6.73 6.23
N ASP A 133 18.03 7.38 6.21
CA ASP A 133 18.26 8.71 6.78
C ASP A 133 19.10 9.56 5.83
N ASN A 134 18.70 10.82 5.61
CA ASN A 134 19.39 11.76 4.72
C ASN A 134 19.76 11.18 3.35
N GLY A 135 18.85 10.34 2.76
CA GLY A 135 19.06 9.73 1.45
C GLY A 135 19.97 8.50 1.44
N GLN A 136 20.43 8.02 2.60
CA GLN A 136 21.29 6.84 2.74
C GLN A 136 20.60 5.74 3.53
N ILE A 137 20.87 4.47 3.16
CA ILE A 137 20.45 3.31 3.96
C ILE A 137 21.44 3.18 5.13
N VAL A 138 20.97 3.47 6.34
CA VAL A 138 21.80 3.45 7.56
C VAL A 138 21.71 2.13 8.31
N GLU A 139 20.68 1.33 8.06
CA GLU A 139 20.50 0.03 8.70
C GLU A 139 19.64 -0.90 7.82
N THR A 140 19.94 -2.20 7.86
CA THR A 140 19.13 -3.24 7.20
C THR A 140 19.02 -4.45 8.10
N GLN A 141 17.80 -4.99 8.27
CA GLN A 141 17.58 -6.20 9.05
C GLN A 141 16.43 -7.05 8.49
N VAL A 142 16.41 -8.33 8.87
CA VAL A 142 15.28 -9.24 8.64
C VAL A 142 14.24 -8.97 9.71
N VAL A 143 12.96 -8.89 9.31
CA VAL A 143 11.85 -8.72 10.25
C VAL A 143 11.64 -10.03 11.01
N GLY A 144 11.83 -10.01 12.32
CA GLY A 144 11.64 -11.11 13.25
C GLY A 144 10.46 -10.86 14.20
N GLU A 145 10.44 -11.55 15.34
CA GLU A 145 9.38 -11.39 16.35
C GLU A 145 9.35 -9.97 16.94
N LYS A 146 10.50 -9.32 17.00
CA LYS A 146 10.61 -7.94 17.50
C LYS A 146 11.66 -7.18 16.69
N LEU A 147 11.29 -6.02 16.17
CA LEU A 147 12.23 -5.09 15.56
C LEU A 147 12.99 -4.31 16.63
N THR A 148 14.31 -4.30 16.52
CA THR A 148 15.20 -3.52 17.39
C THR A 148 16.26 -2.84 16.53
N PHE A 149 16.35 -1.53 16.60
CA PHE A 149 17.26 -0.75 15.77
C PHE A 149 18.49 -0.29 16.54
N SER A 150 19.65 -0.33 15.89
CA SER A 150 20.93 0.17 16.38
C SER A 150 21.23 1.59 15.92
N SER A 151 20.74 1.99 14.75
CA SER A 151 20.89 3.34 14.22
C SER A 151 20.05 4.37 14.99
N ASP A 152 20.50 5.62 15.05
CA ASP A 152 19.77 6.71 15.68
C ASP A 152 18.41 6.93 15.02
N ALA A 153 18.37 6.95 13.68
CA ALA A 153 17.13 7.09 12.93
C ALA A 153 16.15 5.93 13.21
N GLY A 154 16.64 4.69 13.28
CA GLY A 154 15.82 3.52 13.61
C GLY A 154 15.28 3.59 15.03
N ARG A 155 16.08 4.02 16.01
CA ARG A 155 15.64 4.25 17.40
C ARG A 155 14.58 5.34 17.51
N VAL A 156 14.71 6.43 16.76
CA VAL A 156 13.67 7.48 16.69
C VAL A 156 12.36 6.92 16.19
N LEU A 157 12.37 6.15 15.09
CA LEU A 157 11.16 5.50 14.57
C LEU A 157 10.56 4.52 15.58
N GLN A 158 11.40 3.72 16.26
CA GLN A 158 10.94 2.76 17.26
C GLN A 158 10.27 3.45 18.47
N ASN A 159 10.84 4.57 18.94
CA ASN A 159 10.30 5.33 20.05
C ASN A 159 9.03 6.12 19.69
N ALA A 160 8.81 6.41 18.40
CA ALA A 160 7.60 7.06 17.91
C ALA A 160 6.39 6.11 17.86
N VAL A 161 6.59 4.80 17.93
CA VAL A 161 5.49 3.82 18.01
C VAL A 161 4.87 3.88 19.39
N LEU A 162 3.66 4.44 19.48
CA LEU A 162 2.89 4.46 20.73
C LEU A 162 2.58 3.02 21.18
N PRO A 163 2.76 2.67 22.46
CA PRO A 163 2.38 1.38 22.98
C PRO A 163 0.87 1.15 22.78
N ALA A 164 0.47 -0.09 22.47
CA ALA A 164 -0.92 -0.46 22.20
C ALA A 164 -1.88 -0.13 23.37
N PHE A 165 -1.33 0.02 24.59
CA PHE A 165 -2.05 0.46 25.78
C PHE A 165 -1.28 1.60 26.45
N PRO A 166 -1.97 2.62 26.99
CA PRO A 166 -1.32 3.69 27.73
C PRO A 166 -0.60 3.12 28.96
N VAL A 167 0.70 3.32 29.01
CA VAL A 167 1.49 2.99 30.21
C VAL A 167 1.10 4.00 31.28
N ARG A 168 0.47 3.54 32.36
CA ARG A 168 0.21 4.40 33.54
C ARG A 168 1.54 4.99 34.01
N ARG A 169 1.70 6.30 33.92
CA ARG A 169 2.82 7.00 34.58
C ARG A 169 2.71 6.69 36.08
N ARG A 170 3.69 5.99 36.64
CA ARG A 170 3.87 5.95 38.07
C ARG A 170 4.17 7.39 38.48
N THR A 171 3.20 8.06 39.10
CA THR A 171 3.44 9.28 39.89
C THR A 171 4.38 8.88 41.01
N THR A 172 5.65 9.28 40.89
CA THR A 172 6.56 9.32 42.04
C THR A 172 6.05 10.41 42.93
N GLU A 173 5.22 10.05 43.92
CA GLU A 173 5.01 10.91 45.10
C GLU A 173 6.37 11.09 45.76
N LYS A 174 6.87 12.32 45.75
CA LYS A 174 7.95 12.75 46.60
C LYS A 174 7.32 12.98 48.01
N VAL A 175 7.72 12.16 48.94
CA VAL A 175 7.63 12.46 50.40
C VAL A 175 8.72 13.46 50.73
#